data_20b023281aa422f11e4ada76c05df95e
#
_entry.id   20b023281aa422f11e4ada76c05df95e
#
_cell.length_a   1.000
_cell.length_b   1.000
_cell.length_c   1.000
_cell.angle_alpha   90.00
_cell.angle_beta   90.00
_cell.angle_gamma   90.00
#
_symmetry.space_group_name_H-M   'P 1'
#
loop_
_entity.id
_entity.type
_entity.pdbx_description
1 polymer ?
#
loop_
_entity_poly.entity_id
_entity_poly.type
_entity_poly.pdbx_seq_one_letter_code
_entity_poly.pdbx_strand_id
1 'polypeptide(L)'
;LSKVVDGEFTKPENLGLPINDHLDQVALFITAQKDYAYFTELTTSEKEHDRSLLYRFKFPEDISLGENLTVTEGKVFNSKTGEPIDATLSLVSLTNDSTLYMFKADGKTGTFTMLYPEKAISGLYVEKKGFIPKIYNVERDKIKNVKDLKVELVPVAAGEEFVFENVFFEFDEYSLKSESISSLKRLVKFLAENPNVNILITGHTDNVGSVGYNQNLSLQRAKSVQEFLISQGFHQGRVMVEGKWDKEPLVPKTNPQNQALNRKITIKILYIALIHI
;
A
#
# COMPACT_ATOMS: atom_id res chain seq x y z
N LEU A 1 -26.87 -16.79 -3.61
CA LEU A 1 -26.04 -15.65 -3.16
C LEU A 1 -26.56 -15.13 -1.84
N SER A 2 -25.66 -14.92 -0.86
CA SER A 2 -25.99 -14.19 0.38
C SER A 2 -25.08 -12.95 0.45
N LYS A 3 -25.63 -11.85 0.94
CA LYS A 3 -24.86 -10.64 1.23
C LYS A 3 -24.62 -10.56 2.74
N VAL A 4 -23.56 -9.88 3.14
CA VAL A 4 -23.34 -9.53 4.55
C VAL A 4 -23.87 -8.12 4.78
N VAL A 5 -24.85 -7.96 5.69
CA VAL A 5 -25.41 -6.68 6.10
C VAL A 5 -25.31 -6.62 7.63
N ASP A 6 -24.64 -5.59 8.14
CA ASP A 6 -24.39 -5.41 9.60
C ASP A 6 -23.71 -6.62 10.28
N GLY A 7 -22.85 -7.34 9.54
CA GLY A 7 -22.12 -8.51 10.02
C GLY A 7 -22.89 -9.83 9.93
N GLU A 8 -24.14 -9.84 9.48
CA GLU A 8 -24.94 -11.03 9.31
C GLU A 8 -25.19 -11.36 7.83
N PHE A 9 -25.34 -12.65 7.52
CA PHE A 9 -25.67 -13.11 6.17
C PHE A 9 -27.17 -12.91 5.90
N THR A 10 -27.49 -12.34 4.74
CA THR A 10 -28.88 -12.32 4.26
C THR A 10 -29.35 -13.71 3.89
N LYS A 11 -30.69 -13.89 3.76
CA LYS A 11 -31.27 -15.13 3.21
C LYS A 11 -30.65 -15.42 1.85
N PRO A 12 -30.21 -16.68 1.59
CA PRO A 12 -29.65 -17.06 0.30
C PRO A 12 -30.64 -16.89 -0.84
N GLU A 13 -30.17 -16.30 -1.93
CA GLU A 13 -30.90 -16.20 -3.20
C GLU A 13 -30.36 -17.21 -4.20
N ASN A 14 -31.25 -17.93 -4.88
CA ASN A 14 -30.88 -18.81 -5.99
C ASN A 14 -30.60 -17.94 -7.22
N LEU A 15 -29.41 -18.10 -7.80
CA LEU A 15 -28.98 -17.31 -8.96
C LEU A 15 -29.43 -17.90 -10.30
N GLY A 16 -30.12 -19.04 -10.29
CA GLY A 16 -30.60 -19.71 -11.51
C GLY A 16 -29.48 -20.37 -12.33
N LEU A 17 -29.85 -20.84 -13.51
CA LEU A 17 -28.92 -21.44 -14.48
C LEU A 17 -27.96 -20.37 -15.05
N PRO A 18 -26.69 -20.72 -15.32
CA PRO A 18 -26.07 -22.03 -15.10
C PRO A 18 -25.41 -22.18 -13.70
N ILE A 19 -25.63 -21.24 -12.78
CA ILE A 19 -24.94 -21.21 -11.47
C ILE A 19 -25.58 -22.23 -10.52
N ASN A 20 -26.88 -22.36 -10.55
CA ASN A 20 -27.63 -23.31 -9.73
C ASN A 20 -28.46 -24.22 -10.66
N ASP A 21 -28.04 -25.43 -10.84
CA ASP A 21 -28.78 -26.49 -11.50
C ASP A 21 -29.15 -27.61 -10.50
N HIS A 22 -29.43 -28.83 -11.01
CA HIS A 22 -29.81 -29.98 -10.19
C HIS A 22 -28.62 -30.84 -9.74
N LEU A 23 -27.38 -30.44 -10.05
CA LEU A 23 -26.16 -31.16 -9.73
C LEU A 23 -25.44 -30.50 -8.56
N ASP A 24 -24.62 -31.27 -7.83
CA ASP A 24 -23.81 -30.79 -6.75
C ASP A 24 -22.57 -30.04 -7.27
N GLN A 25 -22.60 -28.72 -7.15
CA GLN A 25 -21.49 -27.85 -7.51
C GLN A 25 -20.63 -27.55 -6.28
N VAL A 26 -19.34 -27.88 -6.36
CA VAL A 26 -18.46 -27.86 -5.18
C VAL A 26 -17.82 -26.51 -4.94
N ALA A 27 -17.54 -25.73 -5.99
CA ALA A 27 -16.89 -24.43 -5.87
C ALA A 27 -17.31 -23.50 -7.01
N LEU A 28 -17.52 -22.22 -6.70
CA LEU A 28 -17.76 -21.17 -7.67
C LEU A 28 -16.68 -20.10 -7.53
N PHE A 29 -15.94 -19.86 -8.61
CA PHE A 29 -14.95 -18.79 -8.70
C PHE A 29 -15.39 -17.77 -9.75
N ILE A 30 -15.38 -16.51 -9.40
CA ILE A 30 -15.73 -15.42 -10.33
C ILE A 30 -14.47 -14.60 -10.58
N THR A 31 -14.22 -14.26 -11.85
CA THR A 31 -13.07 -13.41 -12.22
C THR A 31 -13.17 -12.03 -11.59
N ALA A 32 -12.03 -11.37 -11.40
CA ALA A 32 -11.99 -10.01 -10.86
C ALA A 32 -12.78 -9.01 -11.72
N GLN A 33 -12.79 -9.23 -13.04
CA GLN A 33 -13.53 -8.43 -14.03
C GLN A 33 -15.02 -8.77 -14.07
N LYS A 34 -15.45 -9.86 -13.40
CA LYS A 34 -16.83 -10.36 -13.38
C LYS A 34 -17.38 -10.72 -14.76
N ASP A 35 -16.52 -11.03 -15.71
CA ASP A 35 -16.89 -11.43 -17.07
C ASP A 35 -17.11 -12.94 -17.19
N TYR A 36 -16.36 -13.73 -16.42
CA TYR A 36 -16.46 -15.17 -16.36
C TYR A 36 -16.57 -15.71 -14.94
N ALA A 37 -17.22 -16.86 -14.82
CA ALA A 37 -17.17 -17.67 -13.61
C ALA A 37 -16.78 -19.11 -13.96
N TYR A 38 -16.19 -19.78 -12.97
CA TYR A 38 -15.75 -21.15 -13.03
C TYR A 38 -16.36 -21.92 -11.88
N PHE A 39 -16.83 -23.13 -12.14
CA PHE A 39 -17.27 -24.05 -11.10
C PHE A 39 -16.78 -25.46 -11.37
N THR A 40 -16.74 -26.27 -10.34
CA THR A 40 -16.42 -27.68 -10.43
C THR A 40 -17.67 -28.51 -10.18
N GLU A 41 -17.87 -29.52 -10.99
CA GLU A 41 -18.92 -30.52 -10.89
C GLU A 41 -18.29 -31.87 -10.58
N LEU A 42 -18.85 -32.61 -9.62
CA LEU A 42 -18.46 -33.97 -9.31
C LEU A 42 -19.30 -34.92 -10.18
N THR A 43 -18.66 -35.65 -11.08
CA THR A 43 -19.30 -36.71 -11.83
C THR A 43 -19.08 -38.04 -11.09
N THR A 44 -20.15 -38.62 -10.55
CA THR A 44 -20.15 -39.97 -10.01
C THR A 44 -20.45 -40.94 -11.13
N SER A 45 -19.46 -41.68 -11.59
CA SER A 45 -19.63 -42.81 -12.49
C SER A 45 -19.23 -44.08 -11.76
N GLU A 46 -20.11 -45.07 -11.73
CA GLU A 46 -19.85 -46.38 -11.09
C GLU A 46 -18.65 -47.15 -11.68
N LYS A 47 -18.03 -46.65 -12.75
CA LYS A 47 -16.93 -47.32 -13.47
C LYS A 47 -15.64 -46.52 -13.61
N GLU A 48 -15.61 -45.28 -13.25
CA GLU A 48 -14.40 -44.44 -13.29
C GLU A 48 -14.24 -43.68 -11.94
N HIS A 49 -12.98 -43.52 -11.52
CA HIS A 49 -12.66 -42.71 -10.32
C HIS A 49 -13.35 -41.36 -10.41
N ASP A 50 -13.88 -40.87 -9.28
CA ASP A 50 -14.49 -39.56 -9.15
C ASP A 50 -13.63 -38.50 -9.83
N ARG A 51 -14.15 -37.87 -10.87
CA ARG A 51 -13.49 -36.82 -11.63
C ARG A 51 -14.20 -35.51 -11.38
N SER A 52 -13.46 -34.48 -11.08
CA SER A 52 -13.98 -33.11 -11.06
C SER A 52 -13.78 -32.49 -12.45
N LEU A 53 -14.85 -32.03 -13.05
CA LEU A 53 -14.81 -31.27 -14.31
C LEU A 53 -14.88 -29.78 -13.98
N LEU A 54 -13.99 -28.97 -14.58
CA LEU A 54 -13.98 -27.52 -14.45
C LEU A 54 -14.76 -26.91 -15.62
N TYR A 55 -15.83 -26.22 -15.31
CA TYR A 55 -16.66 -25.50 -16.27
C TYR A 55 -16.39 -24.00 -16.20
N ARG A 56 -16.52 -23.32 -17.33
CA ARG A 56 -16.48 -21.87 -17.46
C ARG A 56 -17.75 -21.38 -18.16
N PHE A 57 -18.33 -20.30 -17.63
CA PHE A 57 -19.44 -19.61 -18.28
C PHE A 57 -19.27 -18.08 -18.19
N LYS A 58 -19.94 -17.36 -19.09
CA LYS A 58 -19.99 -15.90 -19.01
C LYS A 58 -20.85 -15.52 -17.81
N PHE A 59 -20.29 -14.71 -16.88
CA PHE A 59 -21.03 -14.32 -15.67
C PHE A 59 -22.16 -13.35 -16.05
N PRO A 60 -23.39 -13.53 -15.54
CA PRO A 60 -24.53 -12.67 -15.86
C PRO A 60 -24.28 -11.21 -15.44
N GLU A 61 -24.55 -10.27 -16.34
CA GLU A 61 -24.29 -8.85 -16.15
C GLU A 61 -25.26 -8.18 -15.14
N ASP A 62 -26.42 -8.77 -14.92
CA ASP A 62 -27.46 -8.33 -13.99
C ASP A 62 -27.20 -8.72 -12.53
N ILE A 63 -26.24 -9.62 -12.28
CA ILE A 63 -25.86 -10.01 -10.92
C ILE A 63 -24.82 -9.03 -10.38
N SER A 64 -25.24 -8.20 -9.42
CA SER A 64 -24.34 -7.26 -8.73
C SER A 64 -23.57 -7.96 -7.62
N LEU A 65 -22.25 -8.08 -7.77
CA LEU A 65 -21.33 -8.66 -6.79
C LEU A 65 -20.47 -7.59 -6.06
N GLY A 66 -20.98 -6.40 -5.87
CA GLY A 66 -20.24 -5.30 -5.26
C GLY A 66 -19.34 -4.55 -6.25
N GLU A 67 -18.27 -3.90 -5.75
CA GLU A 67 -17.39 -3.06 -6.57
C GLU A 67 -16.53 -3.88 -7.56
N ASN A 68 -16.18 -3.24 -8.68
CA ASN A 68 -15.19 -3.80 -9.60
C ASN A 68 -13.81 -3.81 -8.95
N LEU A 69 -13.07 -4.88 -9.22
CA LEU A 69 -11.68 -5.00 -8.81
C LEU A 69 -10.76 -4.76 -10.01
N THR A 70 -9.68 -4.06 -9.75
CA THR A 70 -8.56 -3.93 -10.69
C THR A 70 -7.42 -4.86 -10.30
N VAL A 71 -6.66 -5.30 -11.29
CA VAL A 71 -5.54 -6.24 -11.10
C VAL A 71 -4.24 -5.54 -11.43
N THR A 72 -3.26 -5.67 -10.54
CA THR A 72 -1.87 -5.26 -10.81
C THR A 72 -0.96 -6.43 -10.53
N GLU A 73 -0.07 -6.71 -11.46
CA GLU A 73 0.97 -7.72 -11.35
C GLU A 73 2.33 -7.05 -11.27
N GLY A 74 3.27 -7.67 -10.58
CA GLY A 74 4.60 -7.08 -10.47
C GLY A 74 5.60 -7.99 -9.79
N LYS A 75 6.78 -7.39 -9.49
CA LYS A 75 7.88 -8.06 -8.81
C LYS A 75 8.50 -7.15 -7.76
N VAL A 76 8.87 -7.75 -6.63
CA VAL A 76 9.65 -7.09 -5.58
C VAL A 76 11.07 -7.65 -5.59
N PHE A 77 12.05 -6.75 -5.59
CA PHE A 77 13.47 -7.15 -5.61
C PHE A 77 14.36 -6.17 -4.84
N ASN A 78 15.53 -6.66 -4.44
CA ASN A 78 16.56 -5.89 -3.76
C ASN A 78 17.21 -4.92 -4.74
N SER A 79 17.16 -3.63 -4.45
CA SER A 79 17.71 -2.57 -5.31
C SER A 79 19.24 -2.67 -5.52
N LYS A 80 19.97 -3.35 -4.63
CA LYS A 80 21.44 -3.48 -4.71
C LYS A 80 21.88 -4.76 -5.41
N THR A 81 21.16 -5.87 -5.20
CA THR A 81 21.56 -7.20 -5.73
C THR A 81 20.70 -7.69 -6.88
N GLY A 82 19.51 -7.14 -7.06
CA GLY A 82 18.53 -7.62 -8.03
C GLY A 82 17.82 -8.92 -7.62
N GLU A 83 18.11 -9.46 -6.44
CA GLU A 83 17.50 -10.69 -5.96
C GLU A 83 16.02 -10.49 -5.58
N PRO A 84 15.16 -11.49 -5.81
CA PRO A 84 13.75 -11.43 -5.44
C PRO A 84 13.56 -11.37 -3.92
N ILE A 85 12.50 -10.70 -3.49
CA ILE A 85 12.16 -10.52 -2.08
C ILE A 85 10.73 -11.00 -1.81
N ASP A 86 10.54 -11.84 -0.78
CA ASP A 86 9.25 -12.24 -0.21
C ASP A 86 8.64 -11.14 0.66
N ALA A 87 8.38 -9.98 0.07
CA ALA A 87 7.80 -8.84 0.76
C ALA A 87 6.31 -9.03 1.06
N THR A 88 5.83 -8.35 2.11
CA THR A 88 4.41 -8.18 2.38
C THR A 88 3.93 -6.89 1.71
N LEU A 89 2.83 -7.00 0.95
CA LEU A 89 2.17 -5.87 0.30
C LEU A 89 0.82 -5.65 1.00
N SER A 90 0.61 -4.48 1.57
CA SER A 90 -0.64 -4.13 2.25
C SER A 90 -1.32 -2.97 1.52
N LEU A 91 -2.54 -3.20 1.07
CA LEU A 91 -3.41 -2.16 0.53
C LEU A 91 -4.25 -1.61 1.67
N VAL A 92 -4.15 -0.31 1.92
CA VAL A 92 -4.80 0.36 3.06
C VAL A 92 -5.61 1.54 2.56
N SER A 93 -6.85 1.66 3.05
CA SER A 93 -7.68 2.83 2.82
C SER A 93 -7.07 4.06 3.49
N LEU A 94 -6.85 5.14 2.73
CA LEU A 94 -6.36 6.41 3.28
C LEU A 94 -7.45 7.23 3.97
N THR A 95 -8.72 6.83 3.84
CA THR A 95 -9.85 7.53 4.45
C THR A 95 -10.14 7.10 5.88
N ASN A 96 -9.92 5.82 6.21
CA ASN A 96 -10.27 5.26 7.53
C ASN A 96 -9.20 4.32 8.13
N ASP A 97 -8.00 4.26 7.53
CA ASP A 97 -6.86 3.44 7.99
C ASP A 97 -7.16 1.93 8.07
N SER A 98 -8.20 1.44 7.39
CA SER A 98 -8.47 0.00 7.34
C SER A 98 -7.60 -0.69 6.30
N THR A 99 -7.07 -1.87 6.65
CA THR A 99 -6.40 -2.74 5.68
C THR A 99 -7.47 -3.37 4.79
N LEU A 100 -7.45 -3.03 3.51
CA LEU A 100 -8.37 -3.58 2.51
C LEU A 100 -7.96 -4.99 2.11
N TYR A 101 -6.69 -5.17 1.75
CA TYR A 101 -6.13 -6.45 1.33
C TYR A 101 -4.67 -6.57 1.74
N MET A 102 -4.23 -7.82 1.91
CA MET A 102 -2.83 -8.14 2.18
C MET A 102 -2.38 -9.24 1.22
N PHE A 103 -1.23 -9.05 0.60
CA PHE A 103 -0.63 -9.95 -0.38
C PHE A 103 0.80 -10.26 0.04
N LYS A 104 1.36 -11.32 -0.51
CA LYS A 104 2.76 -11.68 -0.31
C LYS A 104 3.42 -11.95 -1.66
N ALA A 105 4.61 -11.39 -1.87
CA ALA A 105 5.42 -11.71 -3.02
C ALA A 105 6.04 -13.10 -2.87
N ASP A 106 6.17 -13.83 -3.97
CA ASP A 106 6.83 -15.12 -4.00
C ASP A 106 8.34 -15.00 -3.72
N GLY A 107 8.85 -15.77 -2.77
CA GLY A 107 10.24 -15.63 -2.32
C GLY A 107 11.30 -16.08 -3.33
N LYS A 108 10.91 -16.84 -4.37
CA LYS A 108 11.84 -17.33 -5.38
C LYS A 108 11.90 -16.42 -6.61
N THR A 109 10.78 -15.82 -6.95
CA THR A 109 10.61 -15.02 -8.17
C THR A 109 10.36 -13.54 -7.90
N GLY A 110 9.98 -13.20 -6.66
CA GLY A 110 9.54 -11.86 -6.26
C GLY A 110 8.16 -11.47 -6.80
N THR A 111 7.50 -12.33 -7.57
CA THR A 111 6.25 -12.00 -8.24
C THR A 111 5.09 -11.87 -7.27
N PHE A 112 4.16 -10.97 -7.57
CA PHE A 112 2.90 -10.81 -6.86
C PHE A 112 1.78 -10.47 -7.83
N THR A 113 0.55 -10.83 -7.43
CA THR A 113 -0.68 -10.34 -8.05
C THR A 113 -1.52 -9.67 -6.97
N MET A 114 -1.94 -8.47 -7.22
CA MET A 114 -2.69 -7.64 -6.28
C MET A 114 -4.04 -7.26 -6.88
N LEU A 115 -5.09 -7.42 -6.07
CA LEU A 115 -6.45 -6.99 -6.38
C LEU A 115 -6.82 -5.81 -5.50
N TYR A 116 -7.54 -4.83 -6.03
CA TYR A 116 -8.03 -3.69 -5.24
C TYR A 116 -9.32 -3.10 -5.81
N PRO A 117 -10.17 -2.50 -4.96
CA PRO A 117 -11.40 -1.84 -5.37
C PRO A 117 -11.10 -0.66 -6.30
N GLU A 118 -11.86 -0.53 -7.38
CA GLU A 118 -11.64 0.51 -8.39
C GLU A 118 -11.75 1.93 -7.83
N LYS A 119 -12.65 2.13 -6.89
CA LYS A 119 -12.99 3.46 -6.33
C LYS A 119 -12.28 3.81 -5.02
N ALA A 120 -11.54 2.87 -4.42
CA ALA A 120 -10.90 3.12 -3.13
C ALA A 120 -9.72 4.09 -3.26
N ILE A 121 -9.69 5.14 -2.44
CA ILE A 121 -8.50 5.98 -2.23
C ILE A 121 -7.58 5.23 -1.29
N SER A 122 -6.47 4.72 -1.81
CA SER A 122 -5.64 3.78 -1.08
C SER A 122 -4.14 4.02 -1.22
N GLY A 123 -3.41 3.59 -0.19
CA GLY A 123 -1.96 3.47 -0.18
C GLY A 123 -1.54 2.02 -0.31
N LEU A 124 -0.53 1.75 -1.12
CA LEU A 124 0.15 0.46 -1.17
C LEU A 124 1.45 0.56 -0.38
N TYR A 125 1.60 -0.30 0.61
CA TYR A 125 2.77 -0.41 1.47
C TYR A 125 3.47 -1.73 1.22
N VAL A 126 4.74 -1.68 0.82
CA VAL A 126 5.57 -2.87 0.55
C VAL A 126 6.68 -2.92 1.59
N GLU A 127 6.65 -3.95 2.42
CA GLU A 127 7.47 -4.06 3.62
C GLU A 127 8.22 -5.39 3.69
N LYS A 128 9.48 -5.31 4.10
CA LYS A 128 10.31 -6.47 4.46
C LYS A 128 11.30 -6.05 5.53
N LYS A 129 11.47 -6.87 6.58
CA LYS A 129 12.47 -6.63 7.63
C LYS A 129 13.87 -6.50 7.02
N GLY A 130 14.62 -5.47 7.44
CA GLY A 130 15.94 -5.16 6.91
C GLY A 130 15.94 -4.27 5.66
N PHE A 131 14.76 -3.85 5.19
CA PHE A 131 14.60 -2.95 4.06
C PHE A 131 13.79 -1.70 4.44
N ILE A 132 14.06 -0.60 3.74
CA ILE A 132 13.26 0.62 3.83
C ILE A 132 11.89 0.33 3.20
N PRO A 133 10.77 0.63 3.91
CA PRO A 133 9.44 0.39 3.36
C PRO A 133 9.19 1.26 2.12
N LYS A 134 8.65 0.67 1.07
CA LYS A 134 8.22 1.41 -0.13
C LYS A 134 6.74 1.71 -0.03
N ILE A 135 6.38 2.97 -0.27
CA ILE A 135 5.02 3.47 -0.14
C ILE A 135 4.59 4.08 -1.47
N TYR A 136 3.37 3.76 -1.90
CA TYR A 136 2.74 4.34 -3.08
C TYR A 136 1.39 4.94 -2.72
N ASN A 137 1.02 6.01 -3.38
CA ASN A 137 -0.37 6.44 -3.49
C ASN A 137 -0.95 5.82 -4.76
N VAL A 138 -1.92 4.91 -4.61
CA VAL A 138 -2.42 4.08 -5.72
C VAL A 138 -2.96 4.91 -6.88
N GLU A 139 -3.68 6.00 -6.58
CA GLU A 139 -4.26 6.87 -7.59
C GLU A 139 -3.20 7.78 -8.24
N ARG A 140 -2.43 8.49 -7.40
CA ARG A 140 -1.42 9.44 -7.86
C ARG A 140 -0.35 8.76 -8.70
N ASP A 141 0.13 7.60 -8.25
CA ASP A 141 1.25 6.91 -8.88
C ASP A 141 0.79 6.00 -10.03
N LYS A 142 -0.53 6.01 -10.32
CA LYS A 142 -1.16 5.30 -11.45
C LYS A 142 -0.80 3.81 -11.50
N ILE A 143 -0.75 3.16 -10.32
CA ILE A 143 -0.36 1.75 -10.26
C ILE A 143 -1.51 0.78 -10.57
N LYS A 144 -2.72 1.27 -10.78
CA LYS A 144 -3.87 0.48 -11.23
C LYS A 144 -3.63 -0.08 -12.63
N ASN A 145 -3.96 -1.35 -12.83
CA ASN A 145 -3.82 -2.05 -14.12
C ASN A 145 -2.39 -2.13 -14.67
N VAL A 146 -1.37 -1.94 -13.84
CA VAL A 146 0.02 -2.12 -14.26
C VAL A 146 0.33 -3.61 -14.31
N LYS A 147 0.78 -4.11 -15.47
CA LYS A 147 1.10 -5.53 -15.68
C LYS A 147 2.52 -5.94 -15.27
N ASP A 148 3.40 -5.00 -14.99
CA ASP A 148 4.80 -5.27 -14.60
C ASP A 148 5.27 -4.16 -13.65
N LEU A 149 4.62 -4.07 -12.47
CA LEU A 149 5.04 -3.12 -11.44
C LEU A 149 6.35 -3.58 -10.81
N LYS A 150 7.41 -2.82 -11.03
CA LYS A 150 8.73 -3.08 -10.44
C LYS A 150 8.85 -2.35 -9.12
N VAL A 151 8.97 -3.10 -8.03
CA VAL A 151 9.15 -2.58 -6.68
C VAL A 151 10.56 -2.89 -6.20
N GLU A 152 11.38 -1.86 -6.14
CA GLU A 152 12.73 -1.93 -5.59
C GLU A 152 12.71 -1.62 -4.09
N LEU A 153 13.12 -2.55 -3.25
CA LEU A 153 13.34 -2.31 -1.83
C LEU A 153 14.82 -2.04 -1.57
N VAL A 154 15.09 -0.94 -0.88
CA VAL A 154 16.44 -0.52 -0.51
C VAL A 154 16.80 -1.13 0.84
N PRO A 155 17.93 -1.87 0.98
CA PRO A 155 18.40 -2.33 2.28
C PRO A 155 18.62 -1.16 3.25
N VAL A 156 18.31 -1.38 4.53
CA VAL A 156 18.55 -0.39 5.58
C VAL A 156 20.06 -0.16 5.73
N ALA A 157 20.53 1.04 5.39
CA ALA A 157 21.93 1.43 5.53
C ALA A 157 22.06 2.90 5.90
N ALA A 158 23.12 3.26 6.63
CA ALA A 158 23.40 4.65 6.93
C ALA A 158 23.65 5.46 5.65
N GLY A 159 23.09 6.68 5.60
CA GLY A 159 23.16 7.56 4.45
C GLY A 159 22.04 7.41 3.44
N GLU A 160 21.28 6.29 3.46
CA GLU A 160 20.09 6.13 2.59
C GLU A 160 19.03 7.16 2.95
N GLU A 161 18.48 7.79 1.92
CA GLU A 161 17.42 8.79 2.03
C GLU A 161 16.25 8.44 1.11
N PHE A 162 15.03 8.64 1.57
CA PHE A 162 13.82 8.32 0.82
C PHE A 162 12.71 9.31 1.09
N VAL A 163 11.82 9.49 0.11
CA VAL A 163 10.60 10.25 0.28
C VAL A 163 9.62 9.42 1.09
N PHE A 164 9.10 10.01 2.17
CA PHE A 164 8.10 9.37 3.00
C PHE A 164 6.71 9.80 2.54
N GLU A 165 6.10 8.93 1.76
CA GLU A 165 4.85 9.20 1.03
C GLU A 165 3.61 9.14 1.92
N ASN A 166 2.52 9.74 1.41
CA ASN A 166 1.21 9.79 2.07
C ASN A 166 1.25 10.46 3.47
N VAL A 167 2.08 11.51 3.61
CA VAL A 167 2.05 12.42 4.74
C VAL A 167 1.47 13.75 4.28
N PHE A 168 0.31 14.09 4.79
CA PHE A 168 -0.49 15.23 4.37
C PHE A 168 -0.63 16.22 5.52
N PHE A 169 -0.62 17.50 5.17
CA PHE A 169 -0.83 18.60 6.11
C PHE A 169 -2.04 19.42 5.63
N GLU A 170 -2.67 20.14 6.57
CA GLU A 170 -3.64 21.16 6.21
C GLU A 170 -2.97 22.27 5.38
N PHE A 171 -3.81 22.99 4.61
CA PHE A 171 -3.28 24.09 3.79
C PHE A 171 -2.67 25.16 4.68
N ASP A 172 -1.45 25.55 4.35
CA ASP A 172 -0.67 26.56 5.07
C ASP A 172 -0.43 26.26 6.56
N GLU A 173 -0.54 24.95 6.95
CA GLU A 173 -0.37 24.47 8.31
C GLU A 173 0.65 23.35 8.40
N TYR A 174 0.98 22.98 9.64
CA TYR A 174 1.82 21.85 10.00
C TYR A 174 1.04 20.74 10.74
N SER A 175 -0.26 20.91 10.90
CA SER A 175 -1.16 19.88 11.47
C SER A 175 -1.25 18.70 10.54
N LEU A 176 -0.98 17.48 11.05
CA LEU A 176 -1.07 16.25 10.31
C LEU A 176 -2.53 15.87 10.04
N LYS A 177 -2.85 15.56 8.78
CA LYS A 177 -4.17 15.02 8.40
C LYS A 177 -4.35 13.59 8.87
N SER A 178 -5.61 13.17 9.07
CA SER A 178 -5.97 11.80 9.43
C SER A 178 -5.46 10.76 8.43
N GLU A 179 -5.41 11.10 7.14
CA GLU A 179 -4.92 10.26 6.05
C GLU A 179 -3.42 9.94 6.17
N SER A 180 -2.68 10.71 6.98
CA SER A 180 -1.25 10.45 7.25
C SER A 180 -1.02 9.32 8.25
N ILE A 181 -2.02 8.96 9.03
CA ILE A 181 -1.88 8.03 10.17
C ILE A 181 -1.38 6.66 9.72
N SER A 182 -1.89 6.14 8.60
CA SER A 182 -1.46 4.85 8.05
C SER A 182 0.05 4.82 7.78
N SER A 183 0.58 5.85 7.12
CA SER A 183 2.01 5.96 6.84
C SER A 183 2.83 6.14 8.11
N LEU A 184 2.38 7.00 9.03
CA LEU A 184 3.08 7.23 10.30
C LEU A 184 3.15 5.97 11.15
N LYS A 185 2.11 5.15 11.21
CA LYS A 185 2.14 3.83 11.87
C LYS A 185 3.17 2.89 11.24
N ARG A 186 3.37 2.94 9.91
CA ARG A 186 4.42 2.15 9.23
C ARG A 186 5.82 2.63 9.61
N LEU A 187 6.01 3.94 9.76
CA LEU A 187 7.28 4.48 10.25
C LEU A 187 7.55 4.04 11.69
N VAL A 188 6.53 4.06 12.55
CA VAL A 188 6.61 3.51 13.93
C VAL A 188 7.07 2.05 13.90
N LYS A 189 6.40 1.21 13.09
CA LYS A 189 6.76 -0.20 12.92
C LYS A 189 8.20 -0.36 12.42
N PHE A 190 8.56 0.37 11.37
CA PHE A 190 9.92 0.35 10.82
C PHE A 190 10.99 0.69 11.87
N LEU A 191 10.79 1.73 12.66
CA LEU A 191 11.73 2.13 13.72
C LEU A 191 11.74 1.15 14.90
N ALA A 192 10.62 0.52 15.21
CA ALA A 192 10.54 -0.53 16.25
C ALA A 192 11.29 -1.80 15.84
N GLU A 193 11.17 -2.20 14.56
CA GLU A 193 11.90 -3.35 14.00
C GLU A 193 13.40 -3.08 13.80
N ASN A 194 13.81 -1.80 13.80
CA ASN A 194 15.19 -1.35 13.63
C ASN A 194 15.65 -0.46 14.81
N PRO A 195 15.82 -1.01 16.02
CA PRO A 195 16.08 -0.22 17.24
C PRO A 195 17.38 0.59 17.18
N ASN A 196 18.32 0.20 16.35
CA ASN A 196 19.63 0.84 16.18
C ASN A 196 19.62 1.97 15.14
N VAL A 197 18.51 2.18 14.44
CA VAL A 197 18.39 3.22 13.41
C VAL A 197 18.03 4.55 14.05
N ASN A 198 18.82 5.59 13.75
CA ASN A 198 18.49 6.99 13.98
C ASN A 198 18.15 7.65 12.64
N ILE A 199 17.19 8.57 12.65
CA ILE A 199 16.71 9.21 11.42
C ILE A 199 16.77 10.73 11.51
N LEU A 200 16.93 11.34 10.34
CA LEU A 200 16.66 12.78 10.13
C LEU A 200 15.40 12.91 9.29
N ILE A 201 14.42 13.61 9.83
CA ILE A 201 13.18 13.96 9.12
C ILE A 201 13.35 15.36 8.55
N THR A 202 13.24 15.48 7.24
CA THR A 202 13.33 16.77 6.54
C THR A 202 11.98 17.17 5.99
N GLY A 203 11.50 18.35 6.38
CA GLY A 203 10.31 18.94 5.81
C GLY A 203 10.62 19.79 4.58
N HIS A 204 9.74 19.72 3.58
CA HIS A 204 9.82 20.52 2.37
C HIS A 204 8.52 21.28 2.11
N THR A 205 8.61 22.46 1.49
CA THR A 205 7.47 23.23 0.99
C THR A 205 7.57 23.38 -0.54
N ASP A 206 6.54 23.94 -1.14
CA ASP A 206 6.64 24.51 -2.49
C ASP A 206 7.33 25.89 -2.42
N ASN A 207 7.39 26.57 -3.55
CA ASN A 207 8.02 27.88 -3.72
C ASN A 207 7.05 29.06 -3.51
N VAL A 208 5.85 28.82 -3.01
CA VAL A 208 4.87 29.89 -2.75
C VAL A 208 5.11 30.48 -1.37
N GLY A 209 5.27 31.80 -1.29
CA GLY A 209 5.55 32.51 -0.05
C GLY A 209 7.01 32.97 0.11
N SER A 210 7.31 33.63 1.23
CA SER A 210 8.67 34.10 1.53
C SER A 210 9.59 32.96 2.00
N VAL A 211 10.87 33.07 1.72
CA VAL A 211 11.88 32.08 2.11
C VAL A 211 11.86 31.82 3.63
N GLY A 212 11.84 32.88 4.45
CA GLY A 212 11.82 32.74 5.89
C GLY A 212 10.57 32.05 6.43
N TYR A 213 9.41 32.36 5.84
CA TYR A 213 8.16 31.69 6.16
C TYR A 213 8.23 30.20 5.83
N ASN A 214 8.60 29.85 4.60
CA ASN A 214 8.69 28.46 4.15
C ASN A 214 9.74 27.65 4.89
N GLN A 215 10.84 28.29 5.31
CA GLN A 215 11.84 27.65 6.15
C GLN A 215 11.26 27.25 7.51
N ASN A 216 10.49 28.14 8.13
CA ASN A 216 9.83 27.85 9.40
C ASN A 216 8.73 26.78 9.20
N LEU A 217 7.86 26.92 8.18
CA LEU A 217 6.78 25.97 7.92
C LEU A 217 7.30 24.56 7.65
N SER A 218 8.36 24.41 6.85
CA SER A 218 8.99 23.12 6.58
C SER A 218 9.56 22.47 7.84
N LEU A 219 10.19 23.25 8.72
CA LEU A 219 10.69 22.77 10.01
C LEU A 219 9.54 22.34 10.93
N GLN A 220 8.46 23.12 11.01
CA GLN A 220 7.30 22.77 11.84
C GLN A 220 6.63 21.47 11.37
N ARG A 221 6.52 21.24 10.06
CA ARG A 221 6.03 19.98 9.50
C ARG A 221 6.89 18.78 9.88
N ALA A 222 8.22 18.91 9.83
CA ALA A 222 9.14 17.88 10.31
C ALA A 222 8.96 17.61 11.81
N LYS A 223 8.77 18.67 12.61
CA LYS A 223 8.50 18.55 14.06
C LYS A 223 7.20 17.84 14.35
N SER A 224 6.11 18.08 13.60
CA SER A 224 4.84 17.38 13.81
C SER A 224 4.99 15.86 13.62
N VAL A 225 5.80 15.42 12.64
CA VAL A 225 6.12 14.00 12.47
C VAL A 225 6.97 13.48 13.64
N GLN A 226 7.97 14.24 14.10
CA GLN A 226 8.79 13.90 15.27
C GLN A 226 7.93 13.75 16.53
N GLU A 227 7.05 14.70 16.80
CA GLU A 227 6.14 14.70 17.96
C GLU A 227 5.22 13.47 17.93
N PHE A 228 4.71 13.12 16.75
CA PHE A 228 3.96 11.88 16.59
C PHE A 228 4.79 10.66 17.00
N LEU A 229 6.03 10.53 16.52
CA LEU A 229 6.91 9.41 16.89
C LEU A 229 7.23 9.39 18.39
N ILE A 230 7.49 10.55 19.01
CA ILE A 230 7.73 10.67 20.45
C ILE A 230 6.49 10.23 21.23
N SER A 231 5.28 10.59 20.78
CA SER A 231 4.02 10.13 21.40
C SER A 231 3.82 8.62 21.32
N GLN A 232 4.48 7.96 20.37
CA GLN A 232 4.51 6.50 20.25
C GLN A 232 5.67 5.83 21.03
N GLY A 233 6.37 6.61 21.88
CA GLY A 233 7.41 6.11 22.79
C GLY A 233 8.84 6.12 22.24
N PHE A 234 9.09 6.74 21.08
CA PHE A 234 10.46 6.88 20.59
C PHE A 234 11.22 7.98 21.31
N HIS A 235 12.48 7.71 21.65
CA HIS A 235 13.34 8.70 22.28
C HIS A 235 13.71 9.81 21.28
N GLN A 236 13.61 11.08 21.71
CA GLN A 236 13.88 12.25 20.87
C GLN A 236 15.26 12.20 20.19
N GLY A 237 16.29 11.68 20.87
CA GLY A 237 17.64 11.55 20.32
C GLY A 237 17.77 10.61 19.11
N ARG A 238 16.73 9.79 18.82
CA ARG A 238 16.68 8.94 17.63
C ARG A 238 16.10 9.63 16.40
N VAL A 239 15.43 10.78 16.60
CA VAL A 239 14.63 11.44 15.57
C VAL A 239 15.05 12.90 15.49
N MET A 240 15.94 13.23 14.57
CA MET A 240 16.34 14.61 14.29
C MET A 240 15.41 15.23 13.25
N VAL A 241 15.31 16.56 13.21
CA VAL A 241 14.46 17.30 12.27
C VAL A 241 15.18 18.47 11.64
N GLU A 242 14.87 18.76 10.38
CA GLU A 242 15.29 19.96 9.68
C GLU A 242 14.21 20.46 8.71
N GLY A 243 14.28 21.73 8.30
CA GLY A 243 13.45 22.32 7.25
C GLY A 243 14.32 22.78 6.09
N LYS A 244 14.02 22.28 4.88
CA LYS A 244 14.76 22.64 3.65
C LYS A 244 13.93 23.47 2.67
N TRP A 245 12.73 23.88 3.05
CA TRP A 245 11.77 24.61 2.23
C TRP A 245 11.73 24.08 0.79
N ASP A 246 12.01 24.91 -0.25
CA ASP A 246 11.94 24.55 -1.65
C ASP A 246 13.29 24.25 -2.33
N LYS A 247 14.35 24.06 -1.52
CA LYS A 247 15.73 23.83 -2.06
C LYS A 247 15.92 22.54 -2.84
N GLU A 248 15.17 21.50 -2.49
CA GLU A 248 15.31 20.17 -3.07
C GLU A 248 13.96 19.72 -3.68
N PRO A 249 13.53 20.34 -4.80
CA PRO A 249 12.25 19.97 -5.40
C PRO A 249 12.30 18.57 -6.00
N LEU A 250 11.23 17.80 -5.81
CA LEU A 250 11.08 16.48 -6.41
C LEU A 250 10.80 16.57 -7.92
N VAL A 251 10.06 17.60 -8.30
CA VAL A 251 9.65 17.88 -9.67
C VAL A 251 9.78 19.37 -9.98
N PRO A 252 9.88 19.78 -11.26
CA PRO A 252 9.90 21.19 -11.65
C PRO A 252 8.70 21.95 -11.08
N LYS A 253 8.91 23.16 -10.58
CA LYS A 253 7.91 24.00 -9.88
C LYS A 253 6.97 24.74 -10.83
N THR A 254 6.49 24.07 -11.89
CA THR A 254 5.84 24.70 -13.05
C THR A 254 4.32 24.83 -12.97
N ASN A 255 3.67 24.03 -12.13
CA ASN A 255 2.21 24.02 -12.00
C ASN A 255 1.77 23.60 -10.58
N PRO A 256 0.49 23.82 -10.20
CA PRO A 256 -0.01 23.48 -8.87
C PRO A 256 0.14 22.02 -8.48
N GLN A 257 0.03 21.09 -9.43
CA GLN A 257 0.20 19.65 -9.18
C GLN A 257 1.65 19.33 -8.78
N ASN A 258 2.61 19.89 -9.50
CA ASN A 258 4.03 19.76 -9.18
C ASN A 258 4.39 20.43 -7.84
N GLN A 259 3.79 21.59 -7.55
CA GLN A 259 3.95 22.24 -6.24
C GLN A 259 3.46 21.34 -5.11
N ALA A 260 2.31 20.66 -5.30
CA ALA A 260 1.79 19.70 -4.31
C ALA A 260 2.76 18.53 -4.06
N LEU A 261 3.43 18.02 -5.08
CA LEU A 261 4.45 16.96 -4.97
C LEU A 261 5.71 17.43 -4.25
N ASN A 262 6.02 18.73 -4.32
CA ASN A 262 7.18 19.30 -3.63
C ASN A 262 6.92 19.55 -2.11
N ARG A 263 5.66 19.55 -1.66
CA ARG A 263 5.29 19.53 -0.24
C ARG A 263 5.40 18.11 0.30
N LYS A 264 6.58 17.72 0.71
CA LYS A 264 6.93 16.35 1.09
C LYS A 264 7.68 16.27 2.42
N ILE A 265 7.76 15.08 2.94
CA ILE A 265 8.69 14.69 4.02
C ILE A 265 9.71 13.72 3.41
N THR A 266 11.00 13.93 3.69
CA THR A 266 12.04 12.94 3.43
C THR A 266 12.61 12.41 4.74
N ILE A 267 13.08 11.17 4.72
CA ILE A 267 13.69 10.51 5.87
C ILE A 267 15.06 10.01 5.44
N LYS A 268 16.09 10.41 6.19
CA LYS A 268 17.45 9.92 6.00
C LYS A 268 17.87 9.09 7.20
N ILE A 269 18.46 7.92 6.93
CA ILE A 269 19.07 7.06 7.94
C ILE A 269 20.43 7.64 8.29
N LEU A 270 20.60 8.14 9.52
CA LEU A 270 21.83 8.81 9.95
C LEU A 270 22.89 7.83 10.46
N TYR A 271 22.43 6.88 11.27
CA TYR A 271 23.32 6.02 12.03
C TYR A 271 22.65 4.70 12.37
N ILE A 272 23.41 3.62 12.31
CA ILE A 272 23.01 2.29 12.79
C ILE A 272 23.98 1.95 13.91
N ALA A 273 23.55 2.06 15.18
CA ALA A 273 24.38 1.70 16.32
C ALA A 273 24.73 0.20 16.26
N LEU A 274 26.00 -0.13 16.24
CA LEU A 274 26.46 -1.49 16.46
C LEU A 274 26.25 -1.79 17.95
N ILE A 275 25.30 -2.69 18.26
CA ILE A 275 25.23 -3.28 19.61
C ILE A 275 26.42 -4.23 19.69
N HIS A 276 27.44 -3.85 20.44
CA HIS A 276 28.42 -4.83 20.91
C HIS A 276 27.72 -5.68 21.97
N ILE A 277 27.34 -6.89 21.60
CA ILE A 277 26.86 -7.94 22.51
C ILE A 277 28.05 -8.56 23.22
#